data_7dd999c5e607c73d0cd226c50f1e26fb
#
_entry.id   7dd999c5e607c73d0cd226c50f1e26fb
#
_cell.length_a   1.000
_cell.length_b   1.000
_cell.length_c   1.000
_cell.angle_alpha   90.00
_cell.angle_beta   90.00
_cell.angle_gamma   90.00
#
_symmetry.space_group_name_H-M   'P 1'
#
loop_
_entity.id
_entity.type
_entity.pdbx_description
1 polymer ?
#
loop_
_entity_poly.entity_id
_entity_poly.type
_entity_poly.pdbx_seq_one_letter_code
_entity_poly.pdbx_strand_id
1 'polypeptide(L)'
;MEFVDALKTFLTNRIKRNKENLELKAQENTAFESILFILKDVDVPQSLDWDYHFPFVGFNNFLCSKSIHDYSVLLDKEGEAGVESNTLIAAKEAGLKNCDEANSIDYAGIRIADMLVGIIGKLMKSLYHSLTPPQGITRVVKTLLGKEWFKLTDAQLQLYKQLYHIMFQINDDWYKVFAGNYSDDLVSFLGLLEFMNHFDSVKDIEEDIDMQPEYY
;
A
#
# COMPACT_ATOMS: atom_id res chain seq x y z
N MET A 1 3.23 -4.09 24.83
CA MET A 1 2.93 -5.26 25.66
C MET A 1 1.44 -5.62 25.61
N GLU A 2 0.54 -4.69 25.89
CA GLU A 2 -0.92 -4.94 25.91
C GLU A 2 -1.51 -5.57 24.64
N PHE A 3 -1.09 -5.13 23.43
CA PHE A 3 -1.64 -5.67 22.18
C PHE A 3 -1.27 -7.14 21.94
N VAL A 4 0.00 -7.50 22.17
CA VAL A 4 0.46 -8.90 21.96
C VAL A 4 -0.14 -9.82 23.00
N ASP A 5 -0.28 -9.37 24.24
CA ASP A 5 -0.92 -10.14 25.31
C ASP A 5 -2.42 -10.31 25.03
N ALA A 6 -3.08 -9.26 24.54
CA ALA A 6 -4.48 -9.31 24.10
C ALA A 6 -4.65 -10.29 22.93
N LEU A 7 -3.74 -10.25 21.93
CA LEU A 7 -3.73 -11.19 20.81
C LEU A 7 -3.52 -12.64 21.24
N LYS A 8 -2.52 -12.91 22.11
CA LYS A 8 -2.28 -14.23 22.69
C LYS A 8 -3.52 -14.74 23.44
N THR A 9 -4.14 -13.88 24.21
CA THR A 9 -5.37 -14.19 24.96
C THR A 9 -6.51 -14.52 24.01
N PHE A 10 -6.72 -13.70 22.98
CA PHE A 10 -7.74 -13.94 21.95
C PHE A 10 -7.56 -15.28 21.24
N LEU A 11 -6.35 -15.57 20.75
CA LEU A 11 -6.06 -16.81 20.06
C LEU A 11 -6.25 -18.03 20.96
N THR A 12 -5.78 -17.95 22.21
CA THR A 12 -5.94 -19.03 23.19
C THR A 12 -7.44 -19.30 23.47
N ASN A 13 -8.23 -18.26 23.62
CA ASN A 13 -9.67 -18.38 23.82
C ASN A 13 -10.39 -18.98 22.60
N ARG A 14 -9.94 -18.61 21.38
CA ARG A 14 -10.49 -19.21 20.14
C ARG A 14 -10.17 -20.67 20.03
N ILE A 15 -8.92 -21.10 20.27
CA ILE A 15 -8.53 -22.51 20.31
C ILE A 15 -9.39 -23.29 21.31
N LYS A 16 -9.59 -22.74 22.50
CA LYS A 16 -10.42 -23.37 23.52
C LYS A 16 -11.87 -23.59 23.07
N ARG A 17 -12.48 -22.58 22.43
CA ARG A 17 -13.84 -22.70 21.87
C ARG A 17 -13.89 -23.70 20.71
N ASN A 18 -12.88 -23.71 19.86
CA ASN A 18 -12.83 -24.61 18.72
C ASN A 18 -12.71 -26.09 19.11
N LYS A 19 -12.28 -26.41 20.35
CA LYS A 19 -12.24 -27.78 20.87
C LYS A 19 -13.63 -28.44 20.94
N GLU A 20 -14.68 -27.67 20.96
CA GLU A 20 -16.05 -28.15 20.94
C GLU A 20 -16.47 -28.68 19.54
N ASN A 21 -15.70 -28.35 18.49
CA ASN A 21 -15.95 -28.77 17.11
C ASN A 21 -14.64 -29.01 16.34
N LEU A 22 -13.86 -29.99 16.83
CA LEU A 22 -12.49 -30.27 16.37
C LEU A 22 -12.41 -30.62 14.88
N GLU A 23 -13.37 -31.37 14.33
CA GLU A 23 -13.31 -31.80 12.92
C GLU A 23 -13.38 -30.61 11.95
N LEU A 24 -14.28 -29.66 12.21
CA LEU A 24 -14.47 -28.48 11.35
C LEU A 24 -13.43 -27.40 11.60
N LYS A 25 -12.77 -27.40 12.75
CA LYS A 25 -11.90 -26.31 13.21
C LYS A 25 -10.42 -26.70 13.36
N ALA A 26 -10.04 -27.90 12.93
CA ALA A 26 -8.67 -28.40 13.07
C ALA A 26 -7.64 -27.50 12.38
N GLN A 27 -7.93 -27.07 11.15
CA GLN A 27 -7.01 -26.18 10.40
C GLN A 27 -6.89 -24.78 11.03
N GLU A 28 -8.01 -24.23 11.50
CA GLU A 28 -8.01 -22.94 12.20
C GLU A 28 -7.18 -23.04 13.51
N ASN A 29 -7.33 -24.13 14.25
CA ASN A 29 -6.54 -24.35 15.46
C ASN A 29 -5.05 -24.47 15.17
N THR A 30 -4.67 -25.25 14.15
CA THR A 30 -3.26 -25.39 13.75
C THR A 30 -2.66 -24.03 13.38
N ALA A 31 -3.40 -23.19 12.66
CA ALA A 31 -2.96 -21.86 12.32
C ALA A 31 -2.78 -20.96 13.56
N PHE A 32 -3.71 -21.00 14.50
CA PHE A 32 -3.62 -20.24 15.75
C PHE A 32 -2.49 -20.73 16.66
N GLU A 33 -2.29 -22.04 16.75
CA GLU A 33 -1.17 -22.63 17.49
C GLU A 33 0.19 -22.24 16.88
N SER A 34 0.28 -22.21 15.55
CA SER A 34 1.48 -21.74 14.84
C SER A 34 1.76 -20.26 15.12
N ILE A 35 0.74 -19.41 15.10
CA ILE A 35 0.89 -18.01 15.45
C ILE A 35 1.32 -17.86 16.91
N LEU A 36 0.70 -18.57 17.84
CA LEU A 36 1.10 -18.54 19.26
C LEU A 36 2.53 -19.02 19.47
N PHE A 37 2.97 -20.02 18.72
CA PHE A 37 4.35 -20.50 18.75
C PHE A 37 5.33 -19.42 18.30
N ILE A 38 5.04 -18.72 17.19
CA ILE A 38 5.86 -17.61 16.71
C ILE A 38 5.89 -16.48 17.74
N LEU A 39 4.74 -16.13 18.32
CA LEU A 39 4.64 -15.06 19.31
C LEU A 39 5.29 -15.40 20.67
N LYS A 40 5.66 -16.65 20.91
CA LYS A 40 6.27 -17.07 22.20
C LYS A 40 7.63 -16.42 22.41
N ASP A 41 8.43 -16.37 21.35
CA ASP A 41 9.82 -15.92 21.39
C ASP A 41 10.01 -14.53 20.77
N VAL A 42 8.91 -13.85 20.41
CA VAL A 42 8.97 -12.48 19.89
C VAL A 42 9.16 -11.53 21.06
N ASP A 43 10.35 -10.96 21.12
CA ASP A 43 10.61 -9.79 21.98
C ASP A 43 9.97 -8.56 21.31
N VAL A 44 8.75 -8.25 21.75
CA VAL A 44 8.02 -7.10 21.20
C VAL A 44 8.53 -5.86 21.90
N PRO A 45 9.07 -4.88 21.16
CA PRO A 45 9.46 -3.61 21.75
C PRO A 45 8.27 -3.00 22.51
N GLN A 46 8.58 -2.29 23.58
CA GLN A 46 7.54 -1.73 24.51
C GLN A 46 6.62 -0.72 23.81
N SER A 47 7.06 -0.13 22.69
CA SER A 47 6.27 0.69 21.79
C SER A 47 6.33 0.11 20.38
N LEU A 48 5.18 -0.04 19.74
CA LEU A 48 5.07 -0.22 18.29
C LEU A 48 5.11 1.18 17.67
N ASP A 49 6.28 1.81 17.74
CA ASP A 49 6.46 3.07 17.06
C ASP A 49 6.51 2.78 15.55
N TRP A 50 5.69 3.51 14.80
CA TRP A 50 5.72 3.44 13.36
C TRP A 50 7.09 3.92 12.89
N ASP A 51 7.80 3.09 12.12
CA ASP A 51 9.09 3.46 11.57
C ASP A 51 8.92 4.36 10.35
N TYR A 52 8.94 5.66 10.59
CA TYR A 52 8.90 6.68 9.53
C TYR A 52 10.23 6.78 8.76
N HIS A 53 11.32 6.22 9.28
CA HIS A 53 12.65 6.37 8.69
C HIS A 53 12.76 5.68 7.32
N PHE A 54 12.18 4.49 7.21
CA PHE A 54 12.33 3.63 6.05
C PHE A 54 11.85 4.28 4.71
N PRO A 55 10.67 4.90 4.63
CA PRO A 55 10.22 5.61 3.44
C PRO A 55 11.15 6.77 3.04
N PHE A 56 11.69 7.50 4.01
CA PHE A 56 12.59 8.62 3.74
C PHE A 56 13.96 8.19 3.26
N VAL A 57 14.50 7.06 3.72
CA VAL A 57 15.73 6.47 3.16
C VAL A 57 15.54 6.17 1.67
N GLY A 58 14.40 5.58 1.31
CA GLY A 58 14.06 5.34 -0.09
C GLY A 58 13.95 6.62 -0.90
N PHE A 59 13.28 7.63 -0.37
CA PHE A 59 13.13 8.91 -1.06
C PHE A 59 14.50 9.62 -1.22
N ASN A 60 15.36 9.62 -0.20
CA ASN A 60 16.70 10.17 -0.32
C ASN A 60 17.55 9.44 -1.36
N ASN A 61 17.46 8.10 -1.42
CA ASN A 61 18.13 7.30 -2.44
C ASN A 61 17.63 7.65 -3.85
N PHE A 62 16.33 7.87 -4.02
CA PHE A 62 15.75 8.33 -5.28
C PHE A 62 16.34 9.69 -5.68
N LEU A 63 16.35 10.68 -4.80
CA LEU A 63 16.92 12.01 -5.07
C LEU A 63 18.40 11.92 -5.47
N CYS A 64 19.18 11.10 -4.74
CA CYS A 64 20.58 10.85 -5.06
C CYS A 64 20.78 10.19 -6.43
N SER A 65 19.97 9.19 -6.77
CA SER A 65 20.04 8.49 -8.06
C SER A 65 19.75 9.41 -9.25
N LYS A 66 18.87 10.40 -9.04
CA LYS A 66 18.51 11.40 -10.04
C LYS A 66 19.41 12.65 -10.01
N SER A 67 20.43 12.66 -9.13
CA SER A 67 21.30 13.83 -8.93
C SER A 67 20.55 15.12 -8.58
N ILE A 68 19.43 14.98 -7.87
CA ILE A 68 18.65 16.12 -7.39
C ILE A 68 19.26 16.59 -6.06
N HIS A 69 19.94 17.72 -6.06
CA HIS A 69 20.64 18.25 -4.90
C HIS A 69 20.03 19.54 -4.36
N ASP A 70 19.36 20.30 -5.22
CA ASP A 70 18.67 21.53 -4.87
C ASP A 70 17.16 21.27 -4.76
N TYR A 71 16.74 20.95 -3.55
CA TYR A 71 15.35 20.62 -3.23
C TYR A 71 14.97 21.14 -1.84
N SER A 72 13.69 21.31 -1.61
CA SER A 72 13.09 21.53 -0.30
C SER A 72 11.95 20.55 -0.10
N VAL A 73 11.93 19.88 1.03
CA VAL A 73 10.85 18.96 1.42
C VAL A 73 10.01 19.63 2.47
N LEU A 74 8.71 19.75 2.19
CA LEU A 74 7.75 20.28 3.12
C LEU A 74 6.79 19.16 3.53
N LEU A 75 6.80 18.83 4.82
CA LEU A 75 5.98 17.79 5.41
C LEU A 75 4.75 18.39 6.06
N ASP A 76 3.63 17.67 6.02
CA ASP A 76 2.46 18.07 6.81
C ASP A 76 2.78 17.94 8.30
N LYS A 77 2.44 18.96 9.06
CA LYS A 77 2.74 19.00 10.47
C LYS A 77 1.86 18.04 11.25
N GLU A 78 2.49 17.08 11.91
CA GLU A 78 1.85 16.15 12.82
C GLU A 78 2.16 16.55 14.27
N GLY A 79 1.16 16.45 15.16
CA GLY A 79 1.34 16.66 16.59
C GLY A 79 1.21 18.12 17.08
N GLU A 80 1.79 18.39 18.25
CA GLU A 80 1.62 19.68 18.94
C GLU A 80 2.47 20.81 18.35
N ALA A 81 1.97 22.03 18.48
CA ALA A 81 2.69 23.20 18.02
C ALA A 81 4.00 23.40 18.80
N GLY A 82 5.10 23.60 18.08
CA GLY A 82 6.43 23.86 18.68
C GLY A 82 7.27 22.60 18.97
N VAL A 83 6.74 21.40 18.69
CA VAL A 83 7.50 20.16 18.81
C VAL A 83 7.73 19.61 17.40
N GLU A 84 8.94 19.18 17.09
CA GLU A 84 9.23 18.47 15.83
C GLU A 84 8.49 17.13 15.85
N SER A 85 7.84 16.77 14.75
CA SER A 85 7.17 15.47 14.63
C SER A 85 8.18 14.34 14.44
N ASN A 86 7.76 13.11 14.76
CA ASN A 86 8.55 11.92 14.46
C ASN A 86 8.84 11.78 12.96
N THR A 87 7.92 12.25 12.12
CA THR A 87 8.06 12.28 10.66
C THR A 87 9.22 13.20 10.23
N LEU A 88 9.31 14.41 10.78
CA LEU A 88 10.40 15.33 10.46
C LEU A 88 11.74 14.81 10.99
N ILE A 89 11.76 14.28 12.20
CA ILE A 89 12.97 13.69 12.80
C ILE A 89 13.47 12.56 11.89
N ALA A 90 12.62 11.63 11.50
CA ALA A 90 12.96 10.51 10.63
C ALA A 90 13.44 10.96 9.24
N ALA A 91 12.87 12.01 8.67
CA ALA A 91 13.30 12.58 7.40
C ALA A 91 14.75 13.13 7.48
N LYS A 92 15.05 13.86 8.55
CA LYS A 92 16.41 14.39 8.82
C LYS A 92 17.42 13.26 9.07
N GLU A 93 17.07 12.26 9.86
CA GLU A 93 17.90 11.09 10.14
C GLU A 93 18.17 10.25 8.90
N ALA A 94 17.21 10.18 7.97
CA ALA A 94 17.38 9.54 6.67
C ALA A 94 18.28 10.32 5.71
N GLY A 95 18.81 11.48 6.13
CA GLY A 95 19.75 12.29 5.36
C GLY A 95 19.13 13.28 4.39
N LEU A 96 17.81 13.49 4.45
CA LEU A 96 17.15 14.53 3.67
C LEU A 96 17.56 15.92 4.19
N LYS A 97 17.97 16.77 3.27
CA LYS A 97 18.36 18.16 3.55
C LYS A 97 17.17 19.07 3.29
N ASN A 98 17.16 20.25 3.92
CA ASN A 98 16.11 21.27 3.71
C ASN A 98 14.69 20.71 3.92
N CYS A 99 14.48 19.98 5.03
CA CYS A 99 13.19 19.48 5.45
C CYS A 99 12.59 20.38 6.51
N ASP A 100 11.35 20.78 6.30
CA ASP A 100 10.56 21.54 7.26
C ASP A 100 9.14 20.99 7.35
N GLU A 101 8.44 21.37 8.42
CA GLU A 101 7.03 21.10 8.60
C GLU A 101 6.20 22.35 8.39
N ALA A 102 5.06 22.17 7.78
CA ALA A 102 4.08 23.24 7.63
C ALA A 102 2.66 22.73 7.78
N ASN A 103 1.79 23.63 8.19
CA ASN A 103 0.36 23.30 8.26
C ASN A 103 -0.21 23.25 6.83
N SER A 104 -0.87 22.16 6.49
CA SER A 104 -1.53 21.97 5.20
C SER A 104 -2.57 23.07 4.86
N ILE A 105 -3.12 23.76 5.88
CA ILE A 105 -4.02 24.90 5.66
C ILE A 105 -3.33 26.01 4.89
N ASP A 106 -2.06 26.27 5.17
CA ASP A 106 -1.29 27.36 4.61
C ASP A 106 -0.61 26.99 3.27
N TYR A 107 -0.47 25.71 2.97
CA TYR A 107 0.28 25.22 1.82
C TYR A 107 -0.57 24.32 0.91
N ALA A 108 -0.96 24.88 -0.23
CA ALA A 108 -1.76 24.16 -1.23
C ALA A 108 -1.06 22.89 -1.75
N GLY A 109 0.28 22.88 -1.85
CA GLY A 109 1.05 21.74 -2.31
C GLY A 109 0.89 20.52 -1.40
N ILE A 110 0.89 20.69 -0.08
CA ILE A 110 0.65 19.60 0.88
C ILE A 110 -0.74 19.01 0.68
N ARG A 111 -1.77 19.87 0.55
CA ARG A 111 -3.16 19.39 0.31
C ARG A 111 -3.30 18.62 -0.99
N ILE A 112 -2.62 19.07 -2.05
CA ILE A 112 -2.61 18.38 -3.35
C ILE A 112 -1.93 17.02 -3.21
N ALA A 113 -0.79 16.94 -2.53
CA ALA A 113 -0.07 15.69 -2.28
C ALA A 113 -0.95 14.71 -1.49
N ASP A 114 -1.61 15.16 -0.43
CA ASP A 114 -2.51 14.35 0.38
C ASP A 114 -3.71 13.83 -0.44
N MET A 115 -4.32 14.68 -1.26
CA MET A 115 -5.38 14.26 -2.18
C MET A 115 -4.91 13.19 -3.17
N LEU A 116 -3.73 13.35 -3.77
CA LEU A 116 -3.17 12.40 -4.73
C LEU A 116 -2.87 11.05 -4.06
N VAL A 117 -2.22 11.06 -2.90
CA VAL A 117 -1.97 9.85 -2.10
C VAL A 117 -3.27 9.17 -1.72
N GLY A 118 -4.28 9.94 -1.31
CA GLY A 118 -5.60 9.41 -0.97
C GLY A 118 -6.30 8.73 -2.14
N ILE A 119 -6.23 9.31 -3.34
CA ILE A 119 -6.82 8.73 -4.57
C ILE A 119 -6.09 7.45 -4.97
N ILE A 120 -4.76 7.49 -5.07
CA ILE A 120 -3.93 6.35 -5.47
C ILE A 120 -4.07 5.22 -4.45
N GLY A 121 -3.96 5.52 -3.16
CA GLY A 121 -4.08 4.53 -2.09
C GLY A 121 -5.44 3.83 -2.07
N LYS A 122 -6.54 4.56 -2.31
CA LYS A 122 -7.88 3.96 -2.42
C LYS A 122 -7.99 3.06 -3.65
N LEU A 123 -7.46 3.49 -4.79
CA LEU A 123 -7.47 2.71 -6.01
C LEU A 123 -6.65 1.43 -5.84
N MET A 124 -5.43 1.51 -5.31
CA MET A 124 -4.58 0.34 -5.01
C MET A 124 -5.27 -0.61 -4.03
N LYS A 125 -5.87 -0.11 -2.95
CA LYS A 125 -6.61 -0.94 -1.99
C LYS A 125 -7.82 -1.63 -2.63
N SER A 126 -8.56 -0.93 -3.48
CA SER A 126 -9.69 -1.49 -4.21
C SER A 126 -9.26 -2.59 -5.17
N LEU A 127 -8.17 -2.35 -5.89
CA LEU A 127 -7.54 -3.31 -6.80
C LEU A 127 -7.09 -4.57 -6.05
N TYR A 128 -6.39 -4.42 -4.94
CA TYR A 128 -5.97 -5.52 -4.08
C TYR A 128 -7.14 -6.40 -3.65
N HIS A 129 -8.22 -5.80 -3.14
CA HIS A 129 -9.41 -6.56 -2.74
C HIS A 129 -10.09 -7.29 -3.90
N SER A 130 -10.05 -6.71 -5.08
CA SER A 130 -10.66 -7.30 -6.28
C SER A 130 -9.83 -8.42 -6.89
N LEU A 131 -8.50 -8.38 -6.70
CA LEU A 131 -7.56 -9.39 -7.17
C LEU A 131 -7.28 -10.49 -6.13
N THR A 132 -7.77 -10.34 -4.89
CA THR A 132 -7.56 -11.36 -3.86
C THR A 132 -8.39 -12.61 -4.18
N PRO A 133 -7.77 -13.81 -4.27
CA PRO A 133 -8.50 -15.04 -4.54
C PRO A 133 -9.55 -15.32 -3.45
N PRO A 134 -10.68 -15.93 -3.81
CA PRO A 134 -11.68 -16.36 -2.83
C PRO A 134 -11.07 -17.31 -1.78
N GLN A 135 -11.53 -17.21 -0.53
CA GLN A 135 -11.08 -18.09 0.55
C GLN A 135 -11.25 -19.56 0.17
N GLY A 136 -10.20 -20.36 0.43
CA GLY A 136 -10.21 -21.81 0.16
C GLY A 136 -9.53 -22.25 -1.13
N ILE A 137 -9.06 -21.32 -1.96
CA ILE A 137 -8.25 -21.66 -3.14
C ILE A 137 -6.81 -21.82 -2.71
N THR A 138 -6.29 -23.05 -2.77
CA THR A 138 -4.90 -23.40 -2.40
C THR A 138 -3.91 -23.27 -3.56
N ARG A 139 -4.38 -23.03 -4.78
CA ARG A 139 -3.52 -22.84 -5.95
C ARG A 139 -3.23 -21.38 -6.15
N VAL A 140 -1.97 -21.07 -6.49
CA VAL A 140 -1.60 -19.75 -7.00
C VAL A 140 -2.23 -19.61 -8.38
N VAL A 141 -3.35 -18.94 -8.44
CA VAL A 141 -4.07 -18.62 -9.68
C VAL A 141 -3.98 -17.12 -9.87
N LYS A 142 -3.56 -16.69 -11.05
CA LYS A 142 -3.62 -15.28 -11.41
C LYS A 142 -5.09 -14.85 -11.39
N THR A 143 -5.43 -13.89 -10.57
CA THR A 143 -6.78 -13.37 -10.46
C THR A 143 -6.91 -12.14 -11.35
N LEU A 144 -7.92 -12.15 -12.21
CA LEU A 144 -8.22 -11.03 -13.10
C LEU A 144 -9.33 -10.18 -12.51
N LEU A 145 -9.38 -8.93 -12.91
CA LEU A 145 -10.46 -8.03 -12.56
C LEU A 145 -11.76 -8.46 -13.22
N GLY A 146 -12.84 -8.41 -12.47
CA GLY A 146 -14.18 -8.74 -12.99
C GLY A 146 -14.66 -7.68 -13.99
N LYS A 147 -15.59 -8.08 -14.89
CA LYS A 147 -16.14 -7.19 -15.92
C LYS A 147 -16.76 -5.90 -15.37
N GLU A 148 -17.19 -5.91 -14.11
CA GLU A 148 -17.73 -4.71 -13.44
C GLU A 148 -16.71 -3.58 -13.30
N TRP A 149 -15.42 -3.89 -13.24
CA TRP A 149 -14.33 -2.91 -13.20
C TRP A 149 -14.22 -2.08 -14.48
N PHE A 150 -14.69 -2.63 -15.58
CA PHE A 150 -14.59 -2.03 -16.91
C PHE A 150 -15.89 -1.37 -17.37
N LYS A 151 -16.92 -1.34 -16.52
CA LYS A 151 -18.12 -0.53 -16.73
C LYS A 151 -17.84 0.94 -16.45
N LEU A 152 -17.07 1.54 -17.33
CA LEU A 152 -16.59 2.91 -17.23
C LEU A 152 -17.36 3.81 -18.21
N THR A 153 -17.27 5.10 -17.98
CA THR A 153 -17.55 6.12 -18.98
C THR A 153 -16.25 6.49 -19.70
N ASP A 154 -16.34 7.03 -20.92
CA ASP A 154 -15.13 7.52 -21.62
C ASP A 154 -14.39 8.59 -20.82
N ALA A 155 -15.10 9.42 -20.05
CA ALA A 155 -14.47 10.38 -19.15
C ALA A 155 -13.62 9.70 -18.05
N GLN A 156 -14.08 8.59 -17.50
CA GLN A 156 -13.31 7.80 -16.53
C GLN A 156 -12.11 7.12 -17.18
N LEU A 157 -12.26 6.57 -18.39
CA LEU A 157 -11.13 6.05 -19.14
C LEU A 157 -10.07 7.13 -19.38
N GLN A 158 -10.47 8.35 -19.72
CA GLN A 158 -9.54 9.46 -19.88
C GLN A 158 -8.79 9.82 -18.60
N LEU A 159 -9.39 9.63 -17.40
CA LEU A 159 -8.67 9.80 -16.14
C LEU A 159 -7.59 8.74 -15.95
N TYR A 160 -7.83 7.48 -16.29
CA TYR A 160 -6.81 6.43 -16.29
C TYR A 160 -5.67 6.77 -17.26
N LYS A 161 -5.99 7.23 -18.47
CA LYS A 161 -4.97 7.66 -19.47
C LYS A 161 -4.15 8.85 -18.98
N GLN A 162 -4.77 9.80 -18.27
CA GLN A 162 -4.04 10.92 -17.64
C GLN A 162 -3.12 10.43 -16.52
N LEU A 163 -3.58 9.51 -15.68
CA LEU A 163 -2.72 8.89 -14.67
C LEU A 163 -1.56 8.14 -15.32
N TYR A 164 -1.82 7.36 -16.36
CA TYR A 164 -0.76 6.70 -17.13
C TYR A 164 0.26 7.71 -17.66
N HIS A 165 -0.19 8.80 -18.25
CA HIS A 165 0.70 9.85 -18.76
C HIS A 165 1.60 10.42 -17.66
N ILE A 166 1.03 10.73 -16.49
CA ILE A 166 1.79 11.25 -15.34
C ILE A 166 2.81 10.20 -14.87
N MET A 167 2.38 8.95 -14.79
CA MET A 167 3.14 7.88 -14.16
C MET A 167 4.24 7.32 -15.08
N PHE A 168 4.04 7.29 -16.39
CA PHE A 168 4.96 6.64 -17.34
C PHE A 168 5.62 7.59 -18.33
N GLN A 169 5.05 8.77 -18.58
CA GLN A 169 5.59 9.69 -19.58
C GLN A 169 6.24 10.93 -18.97
N ILE A 170 5.67 11.47 -17.90
CA ILE A 170 6.27 12.59 -17.16
C ILE A 170 7.32 12.08 -16.19
N ASN A 171 7.05 10.94 -15.56
CA ASN A 171 7.95 10.28 -14.61
C ASN A 171 8.35 8.92 -15.17
N ASP A 172 9.61 8.75 -15.52
CA ASP A 172 10.15 7.54 -16.13
C ASP A 172 10.75 6.54 -15.12
N ASP A 173 10.77 6.91 -13.84
CA ASP A 173 11.30 6.10 -12.76
C ASP A 173 10.34 5.90 -11.61
N TRP A 174 10.35 4.69 -11.08
CA TRP A 174 9.59 4.26 -9.93
C TRP A 174 10.51 3.88 -8.79
N TYR A 175 10.22 4.40 -7.62
CA TYR A 175 10.91 4.03 -6.41
C TYR A 175 9.91 3.48 -5.40
N LYS A 176 10.07 2.20 -5.04
CA LYS A 176 9.25 1.54 -4.04
C LYS A 176 10.11 1.13 -2.86
N VAL A 177 9.72 1.55 -1.69
CA VAL A 177 10.33 1.16 -0.42
C VAL A 177 9.34 0.35 0.38
N PHE A 178 9.77 -0.80 0.92
CA PHE A 178 8.93 -1.68 1.71
C PHE A 178 9.77 -2.45 2.73
N ALA A 179 9.10 -2.91 3.79
CA ALA A 179 9.65 -3.83 4.77
C ALA A 179 8.70 -5.02 4.93
N GLY A 180 9.24 -6.25 4.86
CA GLY A 180 8.49 -7.49 5.05
C GLY A 180 7.82 -8.04 3.79
N ASN A 181 6.91 -9.02 4.00
CA ASN A 181 6.12 -9.62 2.92
C ASN A 181 4.85 -8.81 2.67
N TYR A 182 4.60 -8.48 1.42
CA TYR A 182 3.42 -7.74 1.01
C TYR A 182 2.99 -8.20 -0.39
N SER A 183 1.76 -7.90 -0.75
CA SER A 183 1.28 -8.09 -2.12
C SER A 183 1.87 -7.02 -3.05
N ASP A 184 2.03 -7.37 -4.31
CA ASP A 184 2.61 -6.45 -5.29
C ASP A 184 1.56 -5.50 -5.90
N ASP A 185 0.90 -4.75 -5.02
CA ASP A 185 -0.19 -3.83 -5.37
C ASP A 185 0.27 -2.75 -6.34
N LEU A 186 1.53 -2.31 -6.22
CA LEU A 186 2.07 -1.29 -7.11
C LEU A 186 2.21 -1.81 -8.53
N VAL A 187 2.75 -3.02 -8.73
CA VAL A 187 2.87 -3.62 -10.07
C VAL A 187 1.49 -3.84 -10.68
N SER A 188 0.54 -4.35 -9.90
CA SER A 188 -0.85 -4.51 -10.35
C SER A 188 -1.50 -3.17 -10.72
N PHE A 189 -1.23 -2.12 -9.95
CA PHE A 189 -1.72 -0.77 -10.24
C PHE A 189 -1.12 -0.22 -11.54
N LEU A 190 0.19 -0.37 -11.71
CA LEU A 190 0.87 0.07 -12.94
C LEU A 190 0.36 -0.72 -14.15
N GLY A 191 0.20 -2.03 -14.03
CA GLY A 191 -0.36 -2.88 -15.07
C GLY A 191 -1.79 -2.48 -15.45
N LEU A 192 -2.62 -2.09 -14.47
CA LEU A 192 -3.96 -1.56 -14.74
C LEU A 192 -3.91 -0.26 -15.56
N LEU A 193 -3.01 0.67 -15.20
CA LEU A 193 -2.87 1.92 -15.94
C LEU A 193 -2.41 1.67 -17.39
N GLU A 194 -1.47 0.75 -17.58
CA GLU A 194 -0.99 0.35 -18.90
C GLU A 194 -2.11 -0.28 -19.73
N PHE A 195 -2.85 -1.23 -19.14
CA PHE A 195 -4.02 -1.85 -19.77
C PHE A 195 -5.04 -0.79 -20.21
N MET A 196 -5.43 0.12 -19.33
CA MET A 196 -6.41 1.16 -19.65
C MET A 196 -5.90 2.13 -20.73
N ASN A 197 -4.60 2.38 -20.78
CA ASN A 197 -4.03 3.27 -21.79
C ASN A 197 -3.99 2.66 -23.21
N HIS A 198 -4.06 1.34 -23.31
CA HIS A 198 -4.06 0.63 -24.59
C HIS A 198 -5.31 0.93 -25.45
N PHE A 199 -6.44 1.28 -24.84
CA PHE A 199 -7.72 1.44 -25.52
C PHE A 199 -8.09 2.90 -25.77
N ASP A 200 -8.76 3.16 -26.89
CA ASP A 200 -9.23 4.50 -27.24
C ASP A 200 -10.63 4.79 -26.71
N SER A 201 -11.46 3.76 -26.55
CA SER A 201 -12.82 3.88 -26.01
C SER A 201 -13.14 2.75 -25.02
N VAL A 202 -14.16 2.97 -24.20
CA VAL A 202 -14.67 1.94 -23.28
C VAL A 202 -15.19 0.72 -24.04
N LYS A 203 -15.71 0.91 -25.24
CA LYS A 203 -16.23 -0.18 -26.07
C LYS A 203 -15.10 -1.15 -26.48
N ASP A 204 -13.92 -0.64 -26.77
CA ASP A 204 -12.77 -1.46 -27.15
C ASP A 204 -12.31 -2.33 -25.97
N ILE A 205 -12.43 -1.81 -24.73
CA ILE A 205 -12.12 -2.58 -23.50
C ILE A 205 -13.08 -3.77 -23.35
N GLU A 206 -14.37 -3.59 -23.66
CA GLU A 206 -15.36 -4.66 -23.53
C GLU A 206 -15.09 -5.82 -24.50
N GLU A 207 -14.51 -5.52 -25.67
CA GLU A 207 -14.14 -6.51 -26.70
C GLU A 207 -12.87 -7.27 -26.30
N ASP A 208 -11.89 -6.62 -25.65
CA ASP A 208 -10.55 -7.15 -25.40
C ASP A 208 -10.25 -7.36 -23.88
N ILE A 209 -11.29 -7.48 -23.07
CA ILE A 209 -11.14 -7.65 -21.61
C ILE A 209 -10.28 -8.87 -21.22
N ASP A 210 -10.23 -9.87 -22.07
CA ASP A 210 -9.45 -11.10 -21.85
C ASP A 210 -7.94 -10.90 -22.02
N MET A 211 -7.48 -9.74 -22.50
CA MET A 211 -6.05 -9.37 -22.61
C MET A 211 -5.42 -8.98 -21.26
N GLN A 212 -6.19 -8.85 -20.17
CA GLN A 212 -5.66 -8.52 -18.85
C GLN A 212 -4.41 -9.32 -18.42
N PRO A 213 -4.30 -10.66 -18.72
CA PRO A 213 -3.13 -11.45 -18.30
C PRO A 213 -1.80 -10.97 -18.86
N GLU A 214 -1.80 -10.15 -19.89
CA GLU A 214 -0.59 -9.59 -20.49
C GLU A 214 -0.02 -8.41 -19.69
N TYR A 215 -0.83 -7.80 -18.82
CA TYR A 215 -0.51 -6.57 -18.10
C TYR A 215 -0.31 -6.75 -16.59
N TYR A 216 -0.82 -7.84 -15.99
CA TYR A 216 -0.70 -8.08 -14.53
C TYR A 216 0.22 -9.25 -14.20
#